data_ba478d079209ef9d27f440ab01de9a1b
#
_entry.id   ba478d079209ef9d27f440ab01de9a1b
#
_cell.length_a   1.000
_cell.length_b   1.000
_cell.length_c   1.000
_cell.angle_alpha   90.00
_cell.angle_beta   90.00
_cell.angle_gamma   90.00
#
_symmetry.space_group_name_H-M   'P 1'
#
loop_
_entity.id
_entity.type
_entity.pdbx_description
1 polymer ?
#
loop_
_entity_poly.entity_id
_entity_poly.type
_entity_poly.pdbx_seq_one_letter_code
_entity_poly.pdbx_strand_id
1 'polypeptide(L)'
;VIAVIVIIIFSAILAALIGLRISNSIRKPVDEIEHAAQELAKGELDAAFVTYKSEDELGGLSGSIRELIDYQKAVIDDIDHILRSMSKGSFIVRSKKEEYYKGRYKRILISLREMRKNLSNTLWQISQSSEQVSLGSEQVSSGAQSLAMGTAEQASSMEELAIAINSIASHVQETEENANGARIQTDQAGVQVSMSNRQMQEM
;
A
#
# COMPACT_ATOMS: atom_id res chain seq x y z
N VAL A 1 50.35 61.31 50.46
CA VAL A 1 50.74 60.32 49.47
C VAL A 1 50.13 58.94 49.80
N ILE A 2 50.26 58.43 51.03
CA ILE A 2 49.76 57.09 51.42
C ILE A 2 48.23 57.03 51.31
N ALA A 3 47.47 58.05 51.77
CA ALA A 3 46.02 58.06 51.63
C ALA A 3 45.52 58.03 50.18
N VAL A 4 46.20 58.64 49.22
CA VAL A 4 45.88 58.65 47.79
C VAL A 4 46.11 57.28 47.21
N ILE A 5 47.21 56.59 47.56
CA ILE A 5 47.51 55.17 47.09
C ILE A 5 46.44 54.27 47.61
N VAL A 6 46.04 54.33 48.85
CA VAL A 6 44.99 53.51 49.46
C VAL A 6 43.65 53.70 48.74
N ILE A 7 43.26 54.95 48.42
CA ILE A 7 42.02 55.21 47.67
C ILE A 7 42.09 54.65 46.27
N ILE A 8 43.19 54.73 45.57
CA ILE A 8 43.36 54.14 44.22
C ILE A 8 43.26 52.61 44.25
N ILE A 9 43.92 51.93 45.22
CA ILE A 9 43.83 50.49 45.37
C ILE A 9 42.41 50.08 45.70
N PHE A 10 41.72 50.75 46.60
CA PHE A 10 40.34 50.51 46.99
C PHE A 10 39.38 50.65 45.78
N SER A 11 39.52 51.73 45.02
CA SER A 11 38.70 51.98 43.85
C SER A 11 38.96 50.92 42.74
N ALA A 12 40.20 50.46 42.56
CA ALA A 12 40.53 49.38 41.61
C ALA A 12 39.93 48.03 42.02
N ILE A 13 40.02 47.72 43.33
CA ILE A 13 39.38 46.48 43.84
C ILE A 13 37.85 46.56 43.71
N LEU A 14 37.24 47.69 44.02
CA LEU A 14 35.78 47.83 43.88
C LEU A 14 35.34 47.75 42.41
N ALA A 15 36.08 48.39 41.50
CA ALA A 15 35.80 48.26 40.06
C ALA A 15 35.94 46.84 39.54
N ALA A 16 36.95 46.09 39.99
CA ALA A 16 37.14 44.66 39.65
C ALA A 16 35.97 43.81 40.17
N LEU A 17 35.53 44.01 41.40
CA LEU A 17 34.41 43.29 42.00
C LEU A 17 33.08 43.58 41.28
N ILE A 18 32.81 44.82 40.93
CA ILE A 18 31.66 45.23 40.13
C ILE A 18 31.72 44.59 38.75
N GLY A 19 32.88 44.65 38.07
CA GLY A 19 33.09 44.05 36.75
C GLY A 19 32.87 42.55 36.74
N LEU A 20 33.38 41.81 37.73
CA LEU A 20 33.15 40.39 37.89
C LEU A 20 31.67 40.09 38.16
N ARG A 21 31.00 40.90 38.96
CA ARG A 21 29.59 40.74 39.26
C ARG A 21 28.71 40.96 38.01
N ILE A 22 28.98 42.00 37.23
CA ILE A 22 28.29 42.27 35.96
C ILE A 22 28.55 41.12 34.97
N SER A 23 29.80 40.67 34.82
CA SER A 23 30.16 39.57 33.93
C SER A 23 29.40 38.29 34.28
N ASN A 24 29.31 37.94 35.54
CA ASN A 24 28.64 36.70 35.96
C ASN A 24 27.11 36.80 35.96
N SER A 25 26.55 37.98 36.29
CA SER A 25 25.07 38.14 36.44
C SER A 25 24.38 38.56 35.14
N ILE A 26 25.10 39.13 34.18
CA ILE A 26 24.50 39.63 32.93
C ILE A 26 25.11 38.94 31.69
N ARG A 27 26.42 39.03 31.51
CA ARG A 27 27.08 38.62 30.27
C ARG A 27 26.96 37.11 30.06
N LYS A 28 27.26 36.29 31.07
CA LYS A 28 27.21 34.84 30.94
C LYS A 28 25.81 34.29 30.61
N PRO A 29 24.73 34.73 31.32
CA PRO A 29 23.37 34.31 30.97
C PRO A 29 22.94 34.77 29.57
N VAL A 30 23.32 35.98 29.14
CA VAL A 30 23.02 36.46 27.79
C VAL A 30 23.73 35.63 26.73
N ASP A 31 25.04 35.33 26.93
CA ASP A 31 25.80 34.48 26.02
C ASP A 31 25.19 33.03 25.92
N GLU A 32 24.71 32.45 27.04
CA GLU A 32 24.01 31.16 27.07
C GLU A 32 22.69 31.20 26.27
N ILE A 33 21.89 32.25 26.46
CA ILE A 33 20.61 32.43 25.75
C ILE A 33 20.86 32.64 24.26
N GLU A 34 21.87 33.45 23.89
CA GLU A 34 22.25 33.65 22.49
C GLU A 34 22.66 32.35 21.84
N HIS A 35 23.53 31.58 22.49
CA HIS A 35 23.97 30.28 21.99
C HIS A 35 22.78 29.30 21.80
N ALA A 36 21.92 29.19 22.80
CA ALA A 36 20.73 28.34 22.71
C ALA A 36 19.80 28.79 21.57
N ALA A 37 19.60 30.10 21.37
CA ALA A 37 18.81 30.62 20.26
C ALA A 37 19.45 30.34 18.90
N GLN A 38 20.78 30.39 18.78
CA GLN A 38 21.50 30.04 17.56
C GLN A 38 21.37 28.54 17.24
N GLU A 39 21.50 27.66 18.24
CA GLU A 39 21.32 26.21 18.04
C GLU A 39 19.87 25.89 17.65
N LEU A 40 18.87 26.52 18.27
CA LEU A 40 17.47 26.43 17.87
C LEU A 40 17.25 26.86 16.40
N ALA A 41 17.89 27.95 15.99
CA ALA A 41 17.79 28.46 14.61
C ALA A 41 18.43 27.51 13.58
N LYS A 42 19.42 26.72 13.97
CA LYS A 42 20.01 25.64 13.16
C LYS A 42 19.19 24.35 13.16
N GLY A 43 18.22 24.23 14.08
CA GLY A 43 17.46 23.00 14.29
C GLY A 43 18.15 21.97 15.21
N GLU A 44 19.27 22.35 15.84
CA GLU A 44 20.06 21.49 16.73
C GLU A 44 19.46 21.52 18.16
N LEU A 45 18.28 20.91 18.31
CA LEU A 45 17.50 20.97 19.56
C LEU A 45 18.22 20.32 20.75
N ASP A 46 19.07 19.34 20.52
CA ASP A 46 19.83 18.65 21.56
C ASP A 46 21.00 19.47 22.08
N ALA A 47 21.55 20.35 21.25
CA ALA A 47 22.62 21.28 21.61
C ALA A 47 22.11 22.58 22.24
N ALA A 48 20.83 22.89 22.06
CA ALA A 48 20.19 24.06 22.64
C ALA A 48 19.88 23.82 24.12
N PHE A 49 20.57 24.51 25.03
CA PHE A 49 20.26 24.43 26.46
C PHE A 49 20.58 25.76 27.17
N VAL A 50 19.87 26.03 28.25
CA VAL A 50 20.10 27.19 29.13
C VAL A 50 20.08 26.72 30.58
N THR A 51 21.17 26.94 31.30
CA THR A 51 21.34 26.50 32.69
C THR A 51 21.05 27.56 33.71
N TYR A 52 21.15 28.84 33.31
CA TYR A 52 20.99 29.99 34.20
C TYR A 52 19.61 30.01 34.85
N LYS A 53 19.60 30.18 36.17
CA LYS A 53 18.41 30.32 37.02
C LYS A 53 18.59 31.49 37.96
N SER A 54 17.64 32.41 37.95
CA SER A 54 17.57 33.58 38.84
C SER A 54 16.11 33.99 38.97
N GLU A 55 15.81 34.83 39.97
CA GLU A 55 14.48 35.41 40.14
C GLU A 55 14.34 36.78 39.45
N ASP A 56 15.37 37.20 38.70
CA ASP A 56 15.41 38.45 37.93
C ASP A 56 14.83 38.25 36.50
N GLU A 57 14.84 39.34 35.71
CA GLU A 57 14.33 39.34 34.33
C GLU A 57 15.11 38.39 33.43
N LEU A 58 16.39 38.16 33.64
CA LEU A 58 17.21 37.23 32.90
C LEU A 58 16.87 35.79 33.28
N GLY A 59 16.53 35.52 34.53
CA GLY A 59 16.01 34.22 34.97
C GLY A 59 14.67 33.92 34.35
N GLY A 60 13.78 34.90 34.24
CA GLY A 60 12.51 34.80 33.52
C GLY A 60 12.69 34.51 32.04
N LEU A 61 13.60 35.22 31.37
CA LEU A 61 13.95 34.98 29.95
C LEU A 61 14.54 33.60 29.74
N SER A 62 15.48 33.17 30.59
CA SER A 62 16.09 31.84 30.56
C SER A 62 15.05 30.72 30.73
N GLY A 63 14.06 30.95 31.62
CA GLY A 63 12.93 30.04 31.80
C GLY A 63 12.08 29.91 30.54
N SER A 64 11.75 31.02 29.89
CA SER A 64 10.97 31.05 28.64
C SER A 64 11.68 30.35 27.49
N ILE A 65 13.01 30.51 27.36
CA ILE A 65 13.81 29.81 26.34
C ILE A 65 13.86 28.30 26.61
N ARG A 66 14.03 27.87 27.86
CA ARG A 66 13.96 26.45 28.22
C ARG A 66 12.61 25.85 27.84
N GLU A 67 11.52 26.51 28.21
CA GLU A 67 10.17 26.04 27.87
C GLU A 67 9.98 25.96 26.36
N LEU A 68 10.53 26.93 25.58
CA LEU A 68 10.49 26.86 24.11
C LEU A 68 11.28 25.69 23.56
N ILE A 69 12.48 25.40 24.07
CA ILE A 69 13.30 24.25 23.67
C ILE A 69 12.55 22.95 23.95
N ASP A 70 12.06 22.75 25.17
CA ASP A 70 11.35 21.55 25.59
C ASP A 70 10.08 21.33 24.77
N TYR A 71 9.37 22.43 24.48
CA TYR A 71 8.17 22.41 23.66
C TYR A 71 8.47 21.97 22.22
N GLN A 72 9.46 22.59 21.58
CA GLN A 72 9.83 22.23 20.20
C GLN A 72 10.34 20.78 20.10
N LYS A 73 11.18 20.38 21.04
CA LYS A 73 11.71 19.00 21.11
C LYS A 73 10.56 18.00 21.26
N ALA A 74 9.64 18.22 22.18
CA ALA A 74 8.49 17.33 22.38
C ALA A 74 7.64 17.16 21.12
N VAL A 75 7.37 18.23 20.38
CA VAL A 75 6.56 18.19 19.15
C VAL A 75 7.32 17.48 18.03
N ILE A 76 8.61 17.80 17.83
CA ILE A 76 9.40 17.21 16.74
C ILE A 76 9.64 15.72 16.97
N ASP A 77 9.97 15.30 18.19
CA ASP A 77 10.16 13.90 18.56
C ASP A 77 8.87 13.09 18.35
N ASP A 78 7.71 13.66 18.69
CA ASP A 78 6.42 12.99 18.52
C ASP A 78 6.05 12.85 17.04
N ILE A 79 6.30 13.90 16.21
CA ILE A 79 6.13 13.84 14.76
C ILE A 79 7.03 12.75 14.17
N ASP A 80 8.32 12.72 14.52
CA ASP A 80 9.28 11.73 14.05
C ASP A 80 8.82 10.31 14.43
N HIS A 81 8.39 10.11 15.68
CA HIS A 81 7.85 8.84 16.16
C HIS A 81 6.65 8.37 15.32
N ILE A 82 5.70 9.27 15.04
CA ILE A 82 4.51 8.95 14.22
C ILE A 82 4.93 8.59 12.79
N LEU A 83 5.76 9.42 12.15
CA LEU A 83 6.20 9.22 10.78
C LEU A 83 7.04 7.95 10.61
N ARG A 84 7.97 7.67 11.55
CA ARG A 84 8.74 6.41 11.56
C ARG A 84 7.86 5.18 11.73
N SER A 85 6.82 5.27 12.54
CA SER A 85 5.88 4.15 12.70
C SER A 85 5.09 3.91 11.41
N MET A 86 4.63 4.99 10.78
CA MET A 86 3.92 4.91 9.50
C MET A 86 4.81 4.39 8.37
N SER A 87 6.09 4.78 8.32
CA SER A 87 7.05 4.27 7.32
C SER A 87 7.32 2.77 7.44
N LYS A 88 7.12 2.20 8.64
CA LYS A 88 7.18 0.76 8.91
C LYS A 88 5.84 0.04 8.68
N GLY A 89 4.85 0.73 8.13
CA GLY A 89 3.52 0.17 7.85
C GLY A 89 2.56 0.15 9.05
N SER A 90 2.92 0.75 10.19
CA SER A 90 2.04 0.84 11.36
C SER A 90 1.20 2.10 11.32
N PHE A 91 -0.06 1.98 10.92
CA PHE A 91 -1.02 3.09 10.82
C PHE A 91 -1.95 3.21 12.03
N ILE A 92 -1.70 2.47 13.12
CA ILE A 92 -2.45 2.57 14.38
C ILE A 92 -1.80 3.49 15.39
N VAL A 93 -0.57 3.99 15.11
CA VAL A 93 0.19 4.89 15.97
C VAL A 93 -0.58 6.17 16.26
N ARG A 94 -0.47 6.66 17.51
CA ARG A 94 -1.07 7.93 17.95
C ARG A 94 0.00 8.81 18.58
N SER A 95 -0.23 10.11 18.60
CA SER A 95 0.57 11.06 19.38
C SER A 95 0.55 10.68 20.85
N LYS A 96 1.72 10.74 21.49
CA LYS A 96 1.90 10.58 22.94
C LYS A 96 2.07 11.95 23.65
N LYS A 97 2.09 13.03 22.89
CA LYS A 97 2.42 14.39 23.33
C LYS A 97 1.37 15.40 22.87
N GLU A 98 0.08 14.99 22.80
CA GLU A 98 -1.02 15.82 22.29
C GLU A 98 -1.14 17.18 23.00
N GLU A 99 -0.79 17.26 24.28
CA GLU A 99 -0.79 18.48 25.10
C GLU A 99 0.20 19.56 24.61
N TYR A 100 1.23 19.14 23.87
CA TYR A 100 2.22 20.06 23.26
C TYR A 100 1.74 20.67 21.94
N TYR A 101 0.69 20.15 21.30
CA TYR A 101 0.18 20.69 20.04
C TYR A 101 -0.76 21.88 20.27
N LYS A 102 -0.19 23.03 20.73
CA LYS A 102 -0.93 24.28 20.97
C LYS A 102 -0.91 25.19 19.74
N GLY A 103 -1.83 26.13 19.67
CA GLY A 103 -1.87 27.14 18.61
C GLY A 103 -1.82 26.54 17.21
N ARG A 104 -0.88 26.97 16.39
CA ARG A 104 -0.74 26.51 14.99
C ARG A 104 -0.25 25.07 14.87
N TYR A 105 0.47 24.54 15.86
CA TYR A 105 0.92 23.14 15.86
C TYR A 105 -0.24 22.15 15.88
N LYS A 106 -1.41 22.54 16.44
CA LYS A 106 -2.63 21.71 16.40
C LYS A 106 -3.01 21.29 14.99
N ARG A 107 -2.76 22.14 14.00
CA ARG A 107 -3.05 21.84 12.59
C ARG A 107 -2.17 20.70 12.07
N ILE A 108 -0.90 20.63 12.49
CA ILE A 108 0.02 19.54 12.12
C ILE A 108 -0.53 18.22 12.64
N LEU A 109 -0.94 18.17 13.91
CA LEU A 109 -1.51 16.96 14.49
C LEU A 109 -2.79 16.50 13.77
N ILE A 110 -3.66 17.44 13.40
CA ILE A 110 -4.88 17.14 12.63
C ILE A 110 -4.50 16.55 11.28
N SER A 111 -3.59 17.18 10.52
CA SER A 111 -3.14 16.69 9.22
C SER A 111 -2.47 15.32 9.30
N LEU A 112 -1.66 15.06 10.34
CA LEU A 112 -1.08 13.74 10.58
C LEU A 112 -2.14 12.67 10.83
N ARG A 113 -3.18 13.00 11.61
CA ARG A 113 -4.32 12.10 11.88
C ARG A 113 -5.11 11.77 10.59
N GLU A 114 -5.37 12.78 9.78
CA GLU A 114 -6.07 12.62 8.49
C GLU A 114 -5.26 11.78 7.52
N MET A 115 -3.96 12.08 7.37
CA MET A 115 -3.06 11.31 6.51
C MET A 115 -3.03 9.83 6.94
N ARG A 116 -2.84 9.56 8.24
CA ARG A 116 -2.86 8.22 8.79
C ARG A 116 -4.17 7.49 8.50
N LYS A 117 -5.32 8.17 8.73
CA LYS A 117 -6.66 7.60 8.48
C LYS A 117 -6.85 7.26 7.01
N ASN A 118 -6.48 8.17 6.11
CA ASN A 118 -6.63 7.96 4.67
C ASN A 118 -5.75 6.82 4.19
N LEU A 119 -4.49 6.75 4.60
CA LEU A 119 -3.59 5.64 4.24
C LEU A 119 -4.10 4.30 4.79
N SER A 120 -4.55 4.25 6.05
CA SER A 120 -5.14 3.05 6.64
C SER A 120 -6.35 2.56 5.85
N ASN A 121 -7.26 3.47 5.48
CA ASN A 121 -8.44 3.13 4.69
C ASN A 121 -8.08 2.64 3.29
N THR A 122 -7.13 3.30 2.62
CA THR A 122 -6.68 2.90 1.28
C THR A 122 -6.06 1.51 1.30
N LEU A 123 -5.20 1.21 2.26
CA LEU A 123 -4.59 -0.10 2.41
C LEU A 123 -5.62 -1.19 2.72
N TRP A 124 -6.62 -0.87 3.54
CA TRP A 124 -7.73 -1.80 3.80
C TRP A 124 -8.53 -2.10 2.52
N GLN A 125 -8.84 -1.07 1.71
CA GLN A 125 -9.51 -1.25 0.42
C GLN A 125 -8.69 -2.09 -0.56
N ILE A 126 -7.37 -1.85 -0.63
CA ILE A 126 -6.46 -2.66 -1.46
C ILE A 126 -6.46 -4.11 -1.00
N SER A 127 -6.41 -4.38 0.31
CA SER A 127 -6.48 -5.72 0.86
C SER A 127 -7.78 -6.44 0.48
N GLN A 128 -8.93 -5.76 0.60
CA GLN A 128 -10.22 -6.30 0.18
C GLN A 128 -10.29 -6.58 -1.32
N SER A 129 -9.78 -5.66 -2.15
CA SER A 129 -9.75 -5.87 -3.60
C SER A 129 -8.83 -7.02 -3.98
N SER A 130 -7.70 -7.20 -3.29
CA SER A 130 -6.79 -8.33 -3.50
C SER A 130 -7.44 -9.67 -3.17
N GLU A 131 -8.22 -9.73 -2.09
CA GLU A 131 -9.03 -10.90 -1.72
C GLU A 131 -10.05 -11.24 -2.82
N GLN A 132 -10.76 -10.23 -3.31
CA GLN A 132 -11.73 -10.43 -4.41
C GLN A 132 -11.07 -10.93 -5.70
N VAL A 133 -9.90 -10.40 -6.04
CA VAL A 133 -9.12 -10.88 -7.20
C VAL A 133 -8.66 -12.32 -6.99
N SER A 134 -8.25 -12.69 -5.78
CA SER A 134 -7.87 -14.08 -5.47
C SER A 134 -9.05 -15.05 -5.65
N LEU A 135 -10.21 -14.73 -5.08
CA LEU A 135 -11.43 -15.52 -5.23
C LEU A 135 -11.88 -15.62 -6.69
N GLY A 136 -11.83 -14.50 -7.42
CA GLY A 136 -12.13 -14.48 -8.86
C GLY A 136 -11.19 -15.35 -9.68
N SER A 137 -9.90 -15.36 -9.34
CA SER A 137 -8.89 -16.21 -9.99
C SER A 137 -9.14 -17.70 -9.75
N GLU A 138 -9.56 -18.09 -8.55
CA GLU A 138 -9.96 -19.46 -8.23
C GLU A 138 -11.19 -19.89 -9.03
N GLN A 139 -12.19 -19.01 -9.16
CA GLN A 139 -13.37 -19.29 -9.98
C GLN A 139 -13.03 -19.46 -11.46
N VAL A 140 -12.16 -18.59 -12.01
CA VAL A 140 -11.69 -18.71 -13.39
C VAL A 140 -10.92 -20.01 -13.59
N SER A 141 -10.06 -20.40 -12.66
CA SER A 141 -9.33 -21.68 -12.72
C SER A 141 -10.26 -22.88 -12.72
N SER A 142 -11.24 -22.89 -11.83
CA SER A 142 -12.26 -23.95 -11.76
C SER A 142 -13.12 -24.01 -13.03
N GLY A 143 -13.52 -22.84 -13.56
CA GLY A 143 -14.26 -22.74 -14.82
C GLY A 143 -13.45 -23.25 -16.02
N ALA A 144 -12.16 -22.92 -16.10
CA ALA A 144 -11.27 -23.42 -17.13
C ALA A 144 -11.10 -24.95 -17.09
N GLN A 145 -11.01 -25.51 -15.88
CA GLN A 145 -10.95 -26.96 -15.68
C GLN A 145 -12.23 -27.67 -16.13
N SER A 146 -13.39 -27.10 -15.77
CA SER A 146 -14.69 -27.63 -16.21
C SER A 146 -14.86 -27.53 -17.73
N LEU A 147 -14.41 -26.43 -18.34
CA LEU A 147 -14.42 -26.26 -19.79
C LEU A 147 -13.50 -27.29 -20.48
N ALA A 148 -12.30 -27.53 -19.94
CA ALA A 148 -11.38 -28.53 -20.49
C ALA A 148 -11.98 -29.94 -20.45
N MET A 149 -12.63 -30.31 -19.34
CA MET A 149 -13.34 -31.60 -19.24
C MET A 149 -14.51 -31.69 -20.23
N GLY A 150 -15.34 -30.64 -20.34
CA GLY A 150 -16.44 -30.59 -21.30
C GLY A 150 -15.96 -30.67 -22.76
N THR A 151 -14.83 -30.04 -23.07
CA THR A 151 -14.22 -30.08 -24.41
C THR A 151 -13.71 -31.51 -24.73
N ALA A 152 -13.11 -32.18 -23.74
CA ALA A 152 -12.67 -33.59 -23.92
C ALA A 152 -13.86 -34.55 -24.16
N GLU A 153 -14.96 -34.36 -23.43
CA GLU A 153 -16.19 -35.12 -23.62
C GLU A 153 -16.83 -34.85 -25.01
N GLN A 154 -16.84 -33.57 -25.45
CA GLN A 154 -17.27 -33.21 -26.79
C GLN A 154 -16.40 -33.88 -27.89
N ALA A 155 -15.08 -33.90 -27.70
CA ALA A 155 -14.18 -34.57 -28.65
C ALA A 155 -14.49 -36.07 -28.76
N SER A 156 -14.70 -36.76 -27.62
CA SER A 156 -15.12 -38.16 -27.60
C SER A 156 -16.46 -38.40 -28.31
N SER A 157 -17.44 -37.53 -28.06
CA SER A 157 -18.75 -37.61 -28.73
C SER A 157 -18.64 -37.39 -30.26
N MET A 158 -17.75 -36.52 -30.71
CA MET A 158 -17.48 -36.27 -32.12
C MET A 158 -16.81 -37.49 -32.79
N GLU A 159 -15.92 -38.20 -32.06
CA GLU A 159 -15.35 -39.48 -32.57
C GLU A 159 -16.42 -40.54 -32.71
N GLU A 160 -17.34 -40.69 -31.73
CA GLU A 160 -18.47 -41.62 -31.81
C GLU A 160 -19.39 -41.30 -33.00
N LEU A 161 -19.69 -39.98 -33.19
CA LEU A 161 -20.47 -39.54 -34.35
C LEU A 161 -19.77 -39.87 -35.69
N ALA A 162 -18.46 -39.69 -35.78
CA ALA A 162 -17.70 -40.03 -36.98
C ALA A 162 -17.80 -41.56 -37.30
N ILE A 163 -17.71 -42.39 -36.26
CA ILE A 163 -17.90 -43.86 -36.42
C ILE A 163 -19.32 -44.18 -36.89
N ALA A 164 -20.35 -43.56 -36.30
CA ALA A 164 -21.74 -43.76 -36.70
C ALA A 164 -22.00 -43.30 -38.14
N ILE A 165 -21.44 -42.16 -38.56
CA ILE A 165 -21.54 -41.69 -39.95
C ILE A 165 -20.89 -42.68 -40.94
N ASN A 166 -19.71 -43.19 -40.62
CA ASN A 166 -19.06 -44.23 -41.45
C ASN A 166 -19.89 -45.51 -41.56
N SER A 167 -20.52 -45.94 -40.46
CA SER A 167 -21.45 -47.08 -40.47
C SER A 167 -22.68 -46.83 -41.35
N ILE A 168 -23.28 -45.64 -41.26
CA ILE A 168 -24.40 -45.23 -42.10
C ILE A 168 -23.97 -45.27 -43.59
N ALA A 169 -22.81 -44.72 -43.92
CA ALA A 169 -22.30 -44.70 -45.28
C ALA A 169 -22.15 -46.10 -45.84
N SER A 170 -21.63 -47.04 -45.00
CA SER A 170 -21.54 -48.47 -45.40
C SER A 170 -22.92 -49.11 -45.63
N HIS A 171 -23.90 -48.87 -44.78
CA HIS A 171 -25.26 -49.36 -44.93
C HIS A 171 -25.98 -48.76 -46.16
N VAL A 172 -25.72 -47.53 -46.50
CA VAL A 172 -26.24 -46.90 -47.72
C VAL A 172 -25.70 -47.60 -48.95
N GLN A 173 -24.40 -47.92 -48.97
CA GLN A 173 -23.77 -48.64 -50.06
C GLN A 173 -24.32 -50.08 -50.22
N GLU A 174 -24.48 -50.77 -49.10
CA GLU A 174 -25.13 -52.13 -49.09
C GLU A 174 -26.58 -52.08 -49.62
N THR A 175 -27.32 -51.03 -49.23
CA THR A 175 -28.69 -50.81 -49.69
C THR A 175 -28.74 -50.54 -51.20
N GLU A 176 -27.77 -49.76 -51.73
CA GLU A 176 -27.65 -49.54 -53.18
C GLU A 176 -27.34 -50.76 -53.93
N GLU A 177 -26.41 -51.62 -53.43
CA GLU A 177 -26.09 -52.93 -54.02
C GLU A 177 -27.32 -53.85 -54.01
N ASN A 178 -28.05 -53.90 -52.88
CA ASN A 178 -29.28 -54.74 -52.77
C ASN A 178 -30.39 -54.27 -53.72
N ALA A 179 -30.59 -52.94 -53.83
CA ALA A 179 -31.56 -52.36 -54.78
C ALA A 179 -31.19 -52.66 -56.23
N ASN A 180 -29.91 -52.57 -56.58
CA ASN A 180 -29.44 -52.94 -57.91
C ASN A 180 -29.63 -54.43 -58.21
N GLY A 181 -29.34 -55.28 -57.20
CA GLY A 181 -29.61 -56.72 -57.30
C GLY A 181 -31.10 -57.03 -57.49
N ALA A 182 -31.99 -56.39 -56.77
CA ALA A 182 -33.44 -56.51 -56.92
C ALA A 182 -33.94 -56.07 -58.31
N ARG A 183 -33.35 -54.95 -58.86
CA ARG A 183 -33.64 -54.50 -60.21
C ARG A 183 -33.26 -55.54 -61.25
N ILE A 184 -32.07 -56.17 -61.18
CA ILE A 184 -31.61 -57.22 -62.11
C ILE A 184 -32.55 -58.41 -62.04
N GLN A 185 -32.95 -58.83 -60.83
CA GLN A 185 -33.89 -59.94 -60.66
C GLN A 185 -35.27 -59.66 -61.27
N THR A 186 -35.75 -58.41 -61.10
CA THR A 186 -37.02 -57.94 -61.68
C THR A 186 -36.95 -57.96 -63.22
N ASP A 187 -35.86 -57.46 -63.78
CA ASP A 187 -35.63 -57.45 -65.25
C ASP A 187 -35.60 -58.95 -65.78
N GLN A 188 -34.90 -59.86 -65.09
CA GLN A 188 -34.85 -61.29 -65.47
C GLN A 188 -36.24 -61.93 -65.39
N ALA A 189 -37.02 -61.66 -64.35
CA ALA A 189 -38.39 -62.13 -64.21
C ALA A 189 -39.28 -61.63 -65.33
N GLY A 190 -39.12 -60.37 -65.72
CA GLY A 190 -39.83 -59.73 -66.87
C GLY A 190 -39.52 -60.44 -68.19
N VAL A 191 -38.26 -60.80 -68.42
CA VAL A 191 -37.85 -61.58 -69.59
C VAL A 191 -38.49 -62.95 -69.57
N GLN A 192 -38.46 -63.63 -68.39
CA GLN A 192 -39.02 -64.99 -68.25
C GLN A 192 -40.55 -64.99 -68.50
N VAL A 193 -41.26 -64.01 -67.96
CA VAL A 193 -42.71 -63.81 -68.22
C VAL A 193 -42.98 -63.58 -69.69
N SER A 194 -42.19 -62.77 -70.39
CA SER A 194 -42.28 -62.52 -71.81
C SER A 194 -42.06 -63.77 -72.65
N MET A 195 -41.07 -64.57 -72.30
CA MET A 195 -40.82 -65.85 -72.94
C MET A 195 -41.96 -66.88 -72.72
N SER A 196 -42.51 -66.99 -71.51
CA SER A 196 -43.65 -67.79 -71.18
C SER A 196 -44.92 -67.38 -71.97
N ASN A 197 -45.18 -66.12 -72.08
CA ASN A 197 -46.28 -65.57 -72.90
C ASN A 197 -46.13 -65.89 -74.38
N ARG A 198 -44.92 -65.84 -74.90
CA ARG A 198 -44.64 -66.23 -76.27
C ARG A 198 -44.88 -67.73 -76.55
N GLN A 199 -44.43 -68.57 -75.62
CA GLN A 199 -44.69 -70.02 -75.70
C GLN A 199 -46.21 -70.36 -75.65
N MET A 200 -46.98 -69.65 -74.82
CA MET A 200 -48.45 -69.80 -74.75
C MET A 200 -49.16 -69.33 -76.01
N GLN A 201 -48.60 -68.36 -76.78
CA GLN A 201 -49.15 -67.91 -78.05
C GLN A 201 -48.86 -68.87 -79.24
N GLU A 202 -47.81 -69.73 -79.11
CA GLU A 202 -47.37 -70.65 -80.11
C GLU A 202 -48.06 -72.07 -79.97
N MET A 203 -48.81 -72.30 -78.88
CA MET A 203 -49.63 -73.52 -78.68
C MET A 203 -51.07 -73.24 -79.10
#